data_3293ff17cc94d00849b187eb3e256534
#
_entry.id   3293ff17cc94d00849b187eb3e256534
#
_cell.length_a   1.000
_cell.length_b   1.000
_cell.length_c   1.000
_cell.angle_alpha   90.00
_cell.angle_beta   90.00
_cell.angle_gamma   90.00
#
_symmetry.space_group_name_H-M   'P 1'
#
loop_
_entity.id
_entity.type
_entity.pdbx_description
1 polymer ?
#
loop_
_entity_poly.entity_id
_entity_poly.type
_entity_poly.pdbx_seq_one_letter_code
_entity_poly.pdbx_strand_id
1 'polypeptide(L)'
;ALTADSTMVGYVRSLKIKNLKNCGTFTIPTELAEENENYARNPKSSDWTLADSYDSFSDCIEKEIQIHHKGSDPVRLSNIYKPLFVLPQKSKAWSTTPTQPVSIEEANKNHETYLEISMKLIDDGEYLFGSETEYETVYLPFNTIHMDSYHHIEGWQPGYRYVYRIYFGGGYDAEGYLIRKGTTKGTTIDTTVEEWQDE
;
A
#
# COMPACT_ATOMS: atom_id res chain seq x y z
N ALA A 1 10.13 -8.92 9.84
CA ALA A 1 10.89 -9.97 9.15
C ALA A 1 10.60 -11.29 9.85
N LEU A 2 9.98 -12.20 9.16
CA LEU A 2 9.86 -13.58 9.61
C LEU A 2 11.26 -14.20 9.56
N THR A 3 11.59 -15.04 10.50
CA THR A 3 12.90 -15.72 10.53
C THR A 3 12.91 -16.88 9.54
N ALA A 4 14.09 -17.34 9.12
CA ALA A 4 14.24 -18.44 8.16
C ALA A 4 13.58 -19.75 8.60
N ASP A 5 13.29 -19.91 9.89
CA ASP A 5 12.67 -21.10 10.48
C ASP A 5 11.14 -21.00 10.62
N SER A 6 10.52 -19.93 10.08
CA SER A 6 9.07 -19.75 10.17
C SER A 6 8.33 -20.69 9.23
N THR A 7 7.34 -21.39 9.75
CA THR A 7 6.40 -22.27 9.02
C THR A 7 5.18 -21.53 8.49
N MET A 8 5.20 -20.19 8.54
CA MET A 8 4.07 -19.38 8.13
C MET A 8 3.78 -19.48 6.65
N VAL A 9 2.51 -19.66 6.34
CA VAL A 9 1.95 -19.64 4.99
C VAL A 9 0.78 -18.66 4.97
N GLY A 10 0.82 -17.71 4.05
CA GLY A 10 -0.26 -16.75 3.86
C GLY A 10 -1.01 -17.00 2.55
N TYR A 11 -2.30 -16.73 2.54
CA TYR A 11 -3.13 -16.71 1.34
C TYR A 11 -3.82 -15.36 1.25
N VAL A 12 -3.50 -14.59 0.23
CA VAL A 12 -4.06 -13.26 -0.01
C VAL A 12 -5.08 -13.33 -1.14
N ARG A 13 -6.30 -12.89 -0.86
CA ARG A 13 -7.41 -12.88 -1.81
C ARG A 13 -7.66 -11.49 -2.40
N SER A 14 -7.50 -10.46 -1.60
CA SER A 14 -7.63 -9.09 -2.09
C SER A 14 -6.76 -8.12 -1.30
N LEU A 15 -6.32 -7.07 -1.98
CA LEU A 15 -5.63 -5.93 -1.39
C LEU A 15 -6.25 -4.67 -1.97
N LYS A 16 -6.60 -3.71 -1.09
CA LYS A 16 -7.15 -2.42 -1.49
C LYS A 16 -6.44 -1.30 -0.74
N ILE A 17 -6.22 -0.20 -1.42
CA ILE A 17 -5.82 1.06 -0.78
C ILE A 17 -7.07 1.92 -0.68
N LYS A 18 -7.39 2.37 0.52
CA LYS A 18 -8.60 3.12 0.82
C LYS A 18 -8.33 4.60 0.97
N ASN A 19 -9.35 5.41 0.67
CA ASN A 19 -9.40 6.85 0.88
C ASN A 19 -8.33 7.63 0.10
N LEU A 20 -8.20 7.31 -1.19
CA LEU A 20 -7.41 8.08 -2.13
C LEU A 20 -8.31 8.97 -3.00
N LYS A 21 -7.82 10.15 -3.36
CA LYS A 21 -8.48 10.99 -4.35
C LYS A 21 -8.40 10.32 -5.73
N ASN A 22 -9.53 10.22 -6.40
CA ASN A 22 -9.70 9.42 -7.63
C ASN A 22 -9.98 10.26 -8.87
N CYS A 23 -10.16 11.56 -8.74
CA CYS A 23 -10.36 12.47 -9.88
C CYS A 23 -9.71 13.83 -9.67
N GLY A 24 -9.50 14.53 -10.77
CA GLY A 24 -8.88 15.84 -10.79
C GLY A 24 -8.69 16.37 -12.21
N THR A 25 -8.12 17.56 -12.29
CA THR A 25 -7.77 18.21 -13.55
C THR A 25 -6.25 18.24 -13.67
N PHE A 26 -5.76 17.88 -14.85
CA PHE A 26 -4.36 18.04 -15.22
C PHE A 26 -4.21 19.28 -16.12
N THR A 27 -3.30 20.17 -15.75
CA THR A 27 -2.91 21.33 -16.56
C THR A 27 -1.64 20.98 -17.32
N ILE A 28 -1.72 20.99 -18.63
CA ILE A 28 -0.57 20.69 -19.49
C ILE A 28 0.51 21.75 -19.27
N PRO A 29 1.75 21.36 -18.91
CA PRO A 29 2.84 22.30 -18.77
C PRO A 29 3.12 23.02 -20.09
N THR A 30 3.21 24.34 -20.03
CA THR A 30 3.59 25.18 -21.18
C THR A 30 5.03 25.67 -21.08
N GLU A 31 5.67 25.46 -19.91
CA GLU A 31 7.08 25.78 -19.70
C GLU A 31 7.95 24.78 -20.46
N LEU A 32 9.02 25.26 -21.05
CA LEU A 32 10.00 24.41 -21.73
C LEU A 32 10.89 23.68 -20.70
N ALA A 33 11.37 22.50 -21.09
CA ALA A 33 12.35 21.78 -20.29
C ALA A 33 13.71 22.52 -20.37
N GLU A 34 14.36 22.67 -19.21
CA GLU A 34 15.67 23.36 -19.14
C GLU A 34 16.75 22.69 -20.03
N GLU A 35 16.67 21.38 -20.17
CA GLU A 35 17.58 20.57 -20.99
C GLU A 35 17.19 20.49 -22.47
N ASN A 36 15.97 20.90 -22.83
CA ASN A 36 15.48 20.86 -24.20
C ASN A 36 14.37 21.88 -24.45
N GLU A 37 14.72 23.00 -25.01
CA GLU A 37 13.82 24.11 -25.31
C GLU A 37 12.69 23.79 -26.32
N ASN A 38 12.75 22.62 -26.98
CA ASN A 38 11.72 22.19 -27.93
C ASN A 38 10.59 21.38 -27.30
N TYR A 39 10.74 20.97 -26.03
CA TYR A 39 9.75 20.13 -25.35
C TYR A 39 9.29 20.77 -24.05
N ALA A 40 8.02 20.58 -23.76
CA ALA A 40 7.47 20.94 -22.46
C ALA A 40 8.19 20.17 -21.33
N ARG A 41 8.35 20.80 -20.17
CA ARG A 41 8.90 20.14 -19.00
C ARG A 41 8.06 18.92 -18.59
N ASN A 42 8.68 17.98 -17.93
CA ASN A 42 7.97 16.84 -17.34
C ASN A 42 6.89 17.31 -16.33
N PRO A 43 5.75 16.61 -16.26
CA PRO A 43 4.71 16.91 -15.30
C PRO A 43 5.22 16.90 -13.86
N LYS A 44 4.74 17.85 -13.06
CA LYS A 44 4.97 17.94 -11.60
C LYS A 44 3.64 17.73 -10.86
N SER A 45 3.69 17.40 -9.59
CA SER A 45 2.47 17.25 -8.77
C SER A 45 1.62 18.53 -8.74
N SER A 46 2.24 19.71 -8.88
CA SER A 46 1.55 21.02 -8.95
C SER A 46 0.70 21.22 -10.20
N ASP A 47 0.90 20.42 -11.25
CA ASP A 47 0.09 20.48 -12.48
C ASP A 47 -1.26 19.76 -12.34
N TRP A 48 -1.47 19.11 -11.20
CA TRP A 48 -2.69 18.40 -10.86
C TRP A 48 -3.49 19.17 -9.81
N THR A 49 -4.78 19.35 -10.08
CA THR A 49 -5.76 19.85 -9.10
C THR A 49 -6.74 18.75 -8.82
N LEU A 50 -6.63 18.13 -7.63
CA LEU A 50 -7.46 16.99 -7.25
C LEU A 50 -8.76 17.46 -6.62
N ALA A 51 -9.87 16.84 -7.02
CA ALA A 51 -11.16 17.05 -6.40
C ALA A 51 -11.25 16.34 -5.03
N ASP A 52 -12.16 16.79 -4.18
CA ASP A 52 -12.47 16.13 -2.90
C ASP A 52 -13.43 14.95 -3.12
N SER A 53 -12.98 14.00 -3.91
CA SER A 53 -13.65 12.74 -4.20
C SER A 53 -12.70 11.61 -3.87
N TYR A 54 -13.11 10.73 -2.98
CA TYR A 54 -12.28 9.65 -2.45
C TYR A 54 -12.86 8.30 -2.80
N ASP A 55 -11.99 7.35 -3.10
CA ASP A 55 -12.39 5.99 -3.46
C ASP A 55 -11.36 4.96 -2.98
N SER A 56 -11.64 3.70 -3.22
CA SER A 56 -10.74 2.59 -2.97
C SER A 56 -10.10 2.13 -4.29
N PHE A 57 -8.79 1.97 -4.27
CA PHE A 57 -8.04 1.38 -5.37
C PHE A 57 -7.75 -0.07 -5.03
N SER A 58 -8.25 -0.98 -5.87
CA SER A 58 -8.05 -2.42 -5.71
C SER A 58 -6.99 -2.89 -6.67
N ASP A 59 -6.07 -3.71 -6.18
CA ASP A 59 -5.24 -4.48 -7.08
C ASP A 59 -6.05 -5.64 -7.66
N CYS A 60 -5.82 -5.94 -8.93
CA CYS A 60 -6.45 -7.06 -9.63
C CYS A 60 -5.77 -8.38 -9.20
N ILE A 61 -6.05 -8.86 -8.01
CA ILE A 61 -5.72 -10.23 -7.63
C ILE A 61 -6.82 -11.11 -8.23
N GLU A 62 -6.54 -11.67 -9.42
CA GLU A 62 -7.52 -12.52 -10.14
C GLU A 62 -7.69 -13.88 -9.46
N LYS A 63 -6.68 -14.34 -8.75
CA LYS A 63 -6.67 -15.61 -8.01
C LYS A 63 -5.98 -15.40 -6.67
N GLU A 64 -6.38 -16.21 -5.69
CA GLU A 64 -5.67 -16.30 -4.43
C GLU A 64 -4.17 -16.48 -4.65
N ILE A 65 -3.38 -15.66 -3.99
CA ILE A 65 -1.92 -15.72 -4.04
C ILE A 65 -1.41 -16.31 -2.73
N GLN A 66 -0.72 -17.44 -2.86
CA GLN A 66 -0.02 -18.04 -1.73
C GLN A 66 1.33 -17.36 -1.53
N ILE A 67 1.57 -16.92 -0.30
CA ILE A 67 2.86 -16.34 0.11
C ILE A 67 3.50 -17.27 1.14
N HIS A 68 4.74 -17.64 0.88
CA HIS A 68 5.53 -18.45 1.77
C HIS A 68 6.64 -17.60 2.37
N HIS A 69 6.90 -17.80 3.65
CA HIS A 69 8.14 -17.32 4.20
C HIS A 69 9.23 -18.36 4.02
N LYS A 70 9.93 -18.28 2.91
CA LYS A 70 11.13 -19.09 2.69
C LYS A 70 12.12 -18.31 1.85
N GLY A 71 13.04 -17.63 2.51
CA GLY A 71 14.08 -16.87 1.83
C GLY A 71 13.73 -15.37 1.67
N SER A 72 14.56 -14.67 0.90
CA SER A 72 14.53 -13.21 0.75
C SER A 72 13.60 -12.70 -0.36
N ASP A 73 12.99 -13.58 -1.16
CA ASP A 73 12.24 -13.16 -2.33
C ASP A 73 10.78 -12.91 -2.00
N PRO A 74 10.31 -11.64 -2.02
CA PRO A 74 8.91 -11.32 -1.81
C PRO A 74 8.06 -11.83 -2.97
N VAL A 75 6.90 -12.42 -2.65
CA VAL A 75 5.92 -12.81 -3.67
C VAL A 75 5.17 -11.56 -4.12
N ARG A 76 5.11 -11.35 -5.43
CA ARG A 76 4.38 -10.21 -6.01
C ARG A 76 2.88 -10.45 -5.90
N LEU A 77 2.17 -9.50 -5.29
CA LEU A 77 0.70 -9.51 -5.21
C LEU A 77 0.05 -8.79 -6.40
N SER A 78 0.74 -7.80 -6.99
CA SER A 78 0.22 -7.06 -8.13
C SER A 78 0.55 -7.72 -9.46
N ASN A 79 -0.33 -7.55 -10.44
CA ASN A 79 -0.05 -7.98 -11.81
C ASN A 79 0.98 -7.02 -12.44
N ILE A 80 2.10 -7.56 -12.94
CA ILE A 80 3.17 -6.78 -13.59
C ILE A 80 2.68 -6.03 -14.83
N TYR A 81 1.70 -6.59 -15.53
CA TYR A 81 1.15 -6.01 -16.76
C TYR A 81 -0.04 -5.07 -16.53
N LYS A 82 -0.50 -4.98 -15.27
CA LYS A 82 -1.61 -4.11 -14.87
C LYS A 82 -1.23 -3.41 -13.57
N PRO A 83 -0.26 -2.48 -13.60
CA PRO A 83 0.09 -1.72 -12.42
C PRO A 83 -1.10 -0.86 -11.97
N LEU A 84 -1.21 -0.62 -10.68
CA LEU A 84 -2.19 0.30 -10.15
C LEU A 84 -1.74 1.74 -10.45
N PHE A 85 -2.50 2.45 -11.27
CA PHE A 85 -2.27 3.87 -11.53
C PHE A 85 -3.02 4.71 -10.50
N VAL A 86 -2.29 5.61 -9.86
CA VAL A 86 -2.85 6.54 -8.88
C VAL A 86 -2.51 7.96 -9.29
N LEU A 87 -3.38 8.91 -8.95
CA LEU A 87 -3.09 10.33 -9.17
C LEU A 87 -1.97 10.79 -8.23
N PRO A 88 -1.12 11.72 -8.69
CA PRO A 88 -0.11 12.33 -7.82
C PRO A 88 -0.77 12.98 -6.62
N GLN A 89 -0.48 12.49 -5.43
CA GLN A 89 -1.10 12.99 -4.19
C GLN A 89 -0.30 12.62 -2.95
N LYS A 90 -0.47 13.43 -1.93
CA LYS A 90 -0.07 13.13 -0.56
C LYS A 90 -1.30 12.65 0.20
N SER A 91 -1.20 11.53 0.86
CA SER A 91 -2.27 11.01 1.70
C SER A 91 -1.95 11.16 3.19
N LYS A 92 -3.01 11.22 4.00
CA LYS A 92 -2.91 11.17 5.45
C LYS A 92 -3.06 9.70 5.88
N ALA A 93 -2.03 9.14 6.50
CA ALA A 93 -2.12 7.78 7.01
C ALA A 93 -3.17 7.64 8.13
N TRP A 94 -3.82 6.50 8.19
CA TRP A 94 -4.71 6.15 9.30
C TRP A 94 -3.97 6.29 10.63
N SER A 95 -4.57 7.04 11.55
CA SER A 95 -3.92 7.51 12.78
C SER A 95 -3.96 6.49 13.93
N THR A 96 -4.52 5.28 13.70
CA THR A 96 -4.58 4.25 14.74
C THR A 96 -3.19 3.85 15.25
N THR A 97 -3.12 3.60 16.56
CA THR A 97 -1.91 3.09 17.23
C THR A 97 -2.30 2.00 18.22
N PRO A 98 -1.37 1.16 18.68
CA PRO A 98 -1.68 0.13 19.68
C PRO A 98 -2.26 0.63 21.00
N THR A 99 -2.01 1.90 21.33
CA THR A 99 -2.47 2.55 22.57
C THR A 99 -3.64 3.50 22.37
N GLN A 100 -3.89 3.91 21.15
CA GLN A 100 -4.96 4.82 20.77
C GLN A 100 -5.67 4.26 19.52
N PRO A 101 -6.57 3.29 19.69
CA PRO A 101 -7.29 2.71 18.56
C PRO A 101 -8.22 3.76 17.93
N VAL A 102 -8.24 3.78 16.60
CA VAL A 102 -9.14 4.59 15.79
C VAL A 102 -9.86 3.65 14.84
N SER A 103 -11.17 3.64 14.83
CA SER A 103 -11.95 2.74 13.98
C SER A 103 -11.82 3.08 12.48
N ILE A 104 -12.08 2.09 11.62
CA ILE A 104 -12.16 2.28 10.18
C ILE A 104 -13.27 3.27 9.80
N GLU A 105 -14.37 3.31 10.55
CA GLU A 105 -15.43 4.31 10.36
C GLU A 105 -14.89 5.73 10.54
N GLU A 106 -14.13 5.98 11.59
CA GLU A 106 -13.50 7.27 11.86
C GLU A 106 -12.43 7.59 10.80
N ALA A 107 -11.62 6.60 10.40
CA ALA A 107 -10.64 6.75 9.32
C ALA A 107 -11.31 7.16 8.00
N ASN A 108 -12.44 6.55 7.65
CA ASN A 108 -13.20 6.90 6.45
C ASN A 108 -13.76 8.32 6.51
N LYS A 109 -14.31 8.71 7.66
CA LYS A 109 -14.82 10.06 7.90
C LYS A 109 -13.74 11.13 7.77
N ASN A 110 -12.53 10.82 8.20
CA ASN A 110 -11.37 11.71 8.17
C ASN A 110 -10.54 11.57 6.89
N HIS A 111 -10.95 10.73 5.95
CA HIS A 111 -10.22 10.40 4.71
C HIS A 111 -8.77 9.94 4.96
N GLU A 112 -8.57 9.20 6.03
CA GLU A 112 -7.27 8.62 6.38
C GLU A 112 -7.01 7.37 5.56
N THR A 113 -5.81 7.26 4.97
CA THR A 113 -5.45 6.20 4.04
C THR A 113 -4.95 4.96 4.77
N TYR A 114 -5.46 3.80 4.36
CA TYR A 114 -5.07 2.50 4.89
C TYR A 114 -5.13 1.41 3.82
N LEU A 115 -4.47 0.28 4.07
CA LEU A 115 -4.63 -0.95 3.32
C LEU A 115 -5.70 -1.82 3.97
N GLU A 116 -6.56 -2.39 3.14
CA GLU A 116 -7.52 -3.44 3.48
C GLU A 116 -7.06 -4.72 2.79
N ILE A 117 -6.73 -5.75 3.55
CA ILE A 117 -6.18 -7.01 3.06
C ILE A 117 -7.08 -8.15 3.52
N SER A 118 -7.67 -8.87 2.57
CA SER A 118 -8.40 -10.11 2.86
C SER A 118 -7.44 -11.30 2.74
N MET A 119 -7.20 -12.00 3.84
CA MET A 119 -6.17 -13.01 3.90
C MET A 119 -6.48 -14.15 4.89
N LYS A 120 -5.76 -15.26 4.70
CA LYS A 120 -5.55 -16.29 5.70
C LYS A 120 -4.07 -16.33 6.03
N LEU A 121 -3.73 -16.54 7.29
CA LEU A 121 -2.35 -16.73 7.72
C LEU A 121 -2.31 -17.94 8.65
N ILE A 122 -1.45 -18.88 8.31
CA ILE A 122 -1.26 -20.14 9.04
C ILE A 122 0.17 -20.17 9.55
N ASP A 123 0.37 -20.56 10.79
CA ASP A 123 1.67 -20.81 11.38
C ASP A 123 1.65 -22.17 12.06
N ASP A 124 2.57 -23.04 11.68
CA ASP A 124 2.67 -24.42 12.18
C ASP A 124 1.34 -25.19 12.16
N GLY A 125 0.55 -24.97 11.11
CA GLY A 125 -0.75 -25.61 10.92
C GLY A 125 -1.94 -24.94 11.61
N GLU A 126 -1.70 -23.92 12.44
CA GLU A 126 -2.75 -23.16 13.14
C GLU A 126 -3.07 -21.85 12.42
N TYR A 127 -4.36 -21.52 12.30
CA TYR A 127 -4.78 -20.25 11.69
C TYR A 127 -4.56 -19.08 12.64
N LEU A 128 -3.69 -18.18 12.25
CA LEU A 128 -3.52 -16.86 12.93
C LEU A 128 -4.59 -15.88 12.48
N PHE A 129 -4.94 -15.89 11.18
CA PHE A 129 -6.02 -15.11 10.58
C PHE A 129 -6.86 -15.99 9.66
N GLY A 130 -8.16 -15.79 9.70
CA GLY A 130 -9.12 -16.56 8.92
C GLY A 130 -9.29 -18.00 9.42
N SER A 131 -9.82 -18.86 8.56
CA SER A 131 -10.04 -20.27 8.81
C SER A 131 -9.86 -21.08 7.52
N GLU A 132 -10.13 -22.39 7.57
CA GLU A 132 -10.11 -23.23 6.37
C GLU A 132 -11.02 -22.70 5.26
N THR A 133 -12.21 -22.21 5.63
CA THR A 133 -13.25 -21.76 4.69
C THR A 133 -13.35 -20.25 4.56
N GLU A 134 -12.85 -19.47 5.52
CA GLU A 134 -13.08 -18.04 5.59
C GLU A 134 -11.78 -17.24 5.59
N TYR A 135 -11.83 -16.08 4.92
CA TYR A 135 -10.78 -15.06 4.95
C TYR A 135 -11.13 -14.01 5.99
N GLU A 136 -10.13 -13.56 6.70
CA GLU A 136 -10.25 -12.43 7.64
C GLU A 136 -9.70 -11.16 7.00
N THR A 137 -10.32 -10.03 7.31
CA THR A 137 -9.86 -8.72 6.83
C THR A 137 -8.96 -8.09 7.88
N VAL A 138 -7.77 -7.72 7.43
CA VAL A 138 -6.76 -7.05 8.25
C VAL A 138 -6.51 -5.67 7.66
N TYR A 139 -6.37 -4.68 8.51
CA TYR A 139 -6.16 -3.29 8.13
C TYR A 139 -4.77 -2.83 8.55
N LEU A 140 -4.12 -2.02 7.71
CA LEU A 140 -2.79 -1.46 7.98
C LEU A 140 -2.79 0.03 7.67
N PRO A 141 -2.28 0.89 8.58
CA PRO A 141 -2.00 2.28 8.23
C PRO A 141 -1.10 2.36 7.00
N PHE A 142 -1.45 3.23 6.06
CA PHE A 142 -0.70 3.35 4.83
C PHE A 142 -0.22 4.79 4.63
N ASN A 143 1.09 4.96 4.53
CA ASN A 143 1.73 6.25 4.35
C ASN A 143 2.28 6.36 2.93
N THR A 144 2.11 7.53 2.33
CA THR A 144 2.70 7.89 1.04
C THR A 144 4.01 8.70 1.19
N ILE A 145 4.50 8.87 2.42
CA ILE A 145 5.81 9.46 2.65
C ILE A 145 6.87 8.37 2.52
N HIS A 146 7.78 8.54 1.59
CA HIS A 146 8.86 7.62 1.30
C HIS A 146 10.17 8.24 1.75
N MET A 147 10.85 7.55 2.65
CA MET A 147 12.18 7.91 3.11
C MET A 147 13.11 6.76 2.74
N ASP A 148 13.90 6.93 1.70
CA ASP A 148 15.09 6.12 1.51
C ASP A 148 16.34 6.95 1.86
N SER A 149 17.53 6.33 1.76
CA SER A 149 18.80 6.97 2.12
C SER A 149 19.13 8.19 1.25
N TYR A 150 18.42 8.40 0.15
CA TYR A 150 18.74 9.40 -0.87
C TYR A 150 17.56 10.30 -1.22
N HIS A 151 16.32 9.89 -0.94
CA HIS A 151 15.12 10.61 -1.35
C HIS A 151 14.13 10.75 -0.20
N HIS A 152 13.74 11.98 0.06
CA HIS A 152 12.56 12.29 0.87
C HIS A 152 11.43 12.69 -0.07
N ILE A 153 10.57 11.72 -0.43
CA ILE A 153 9.46 11.97 -1.33
C ILE A 153 8.17 11.98 -0.52
N GLU A 154 7.52 13.12 -0.46
CA GLU A 154 6.21 13.28 0.17
C GLU A 154 5.09 13.06 -0.85
N GLY A 155 4.42 11.93 -0.75
CA GLY A 155 3.34 11.55 -1.64
C GLY A 155 3.80 10.90 -2.94
N TRP A 156 2.83 10.48 -3.73
CA TRP A 156 3.10 9.98 -5.08
C TRP A 156 3.30 11.13 -6.06
N GLN A 157 4.36 11.04 -6.84
CA GLN A 157 4.72 12.04 -7.84
C GLN A 157 4.61 11.45 -9.24
N PRO A 158 4.38 12.28 -10.28
CA PRO A 158 4.40 11.83 -11.67
C PRO A 158 5.76 11.26 -12.06
N GLY A 159 5.79 10.24 -12.91
CA GLY A 159 7.03 9.66 -13.44
C GLY A 159 7.74 8.68 -12.50
N TYR A 160 7.13 8.33 -11.38
CA TYR A 160 7.71 7.37 -10.45
C TYR A 160 6.88 6.12 -10.32
N ARG A 161 7.55 5.00 -10.09
CA ARG A 161 6.99 3.72 -9.72
C ARG A 161 7.29 3.44 -8.25
N TYR A 162 6.27 3.09 -7.49
CA TYR A 162 6.36 2.80 -6.07
C TYR A 162 6.15 1.31 -5.83
N VAL A 163 7.12 0.64 -5.24
CA VAL A 163 7.06 -0.78 -4.90
C VAL A 163 6.98 -0.93 -3.39
N TYR A 164 5.85 -1.43 -2.90
CA TYR A 164 5.61 -1.67 -1.48
C TYR A 164 5.87 -3.13 -1.15
N ARG A 165 6.75 -3.39 -0.19
CA ARG A 165 7.00 -4.70 0.39
C ARG A 165 6.32 -4.78 1.74
N ILE A 166 5.37 -5.72 1.87
CA ILE A 166 4.58 -5.92 3.08
C ILE A 166 5.08 -7.18 3.76
N TYR A 167 5.57 -7.05 4.98
CA TYR A 167 5.97 -8.16 5.83
C TYR A 167 4.85 -8.43 6.83
N PHE A 168 4.12 -9.51 6.61
CA PHE A 168 2.99 -9.87 7.45
C PHE A 168 3.44 -10.37 8.82
N GLY A 169 2.91 -9.79 9.87
CA GLY A 169 3.20 -10.16 11.26
C GLY A 169 2.15 -9.66 12.23
N GLY A 170 1.03 -9.14 11.70
CA GLY A 170 -0.08 -8.57 12.46
C GLY A 170 -0.72 -7.42 11.70
N GLY A 171 -1.78 -6.88 12.24
CA GLY A 171 -2.52 -5.77 11.67
C GLY A 171 -3.53 -5.26 12.68
N TYR A 172 -4.48 -4.51 12.22
CA TYR A 172 -5.56 -3.97 13.03
C TYR A 172 -6.91 -4.53 12.58
N ASP A 173 -7.84 -4.66 13.53
CA ASP A 173 -9.25 -4.93 13.22
C ASP A 173 -9.99 -3.64 12.79
N ALA A 174 -11.29 -3.75 12.53
CA ALA A 174 -12.12 -2.63 12.11
C ALA A 174 -12.30 -1.56 13.20
N GLU A 175 -12.14 -1.92 14.45
CA GLU A 175 -12.23 -1.04 15.62
C GLU A 175 -10.88 -0.33 15.89
N GLY A 176 -9.83 -0.71 15.16
CA GLY A 176 -8.50 -0.13 15.28
C GLY A 176 -7.61 -0.77 16.34
N TYR A 177 -8.00 -1.92 16.88
CA TYR A 177 -7.19 -2.65 17.84
C TYR A 177 -6.16 -3.52 17.12
N LEU A 178 -4.94 -3.54 17.66
CA LEU A 178 -3.87 -4.37 17.12
C LEU A 178 -4.17 -5.85 17.33
N ILE A 179 -4.30 -6.57 16.23
CA ILE A 179 -4.46 -8.03 16.25
C ILE A 179 -3.07 -8.65 16.38
N ARG A 180 -2.79 -9.27 17.52
CA ARG A 180 -1.58 -10.03 17.78
C ARG A 180 -1.96 -11.49 18.03
N LYS A 181 -1.82 -12.31 17.00
CA LYS A 181 -1.91 -13.76 17.16
C LYS A 181 -0.52 -14.36 16.97
N GLY A 182 0.15 -14.66 18.08
CA GLY A 182 1.33 -15.54 18.11
C GLY A 182 2.67 -14.97 17.59
N THR A 183 2.74 -13.76 17.04
CA THR A 183 3.99 -13.21 16.55
C THR A 183 4.50 -12.05 17.41
N THR A 184 5.81 -11.99 17.62
CA THR A 184 6.47 -10.92 18.38
C THR A 184 6.75 -9.68 17.52
N LYS A 185 6.52 -9.74 16.21
CA LYS A 185 6.80 -8.66 15.26
C LYS A 185 5.52 -8.27 14.52
N GLY A 186 5.17 -6.99 14.58
CA GLY A 186 4.06 -6.43 13.80
C GLY A 186 4.35 -6.43 12.29
N THR A 187 3.33 -6.18 11.49
CA THR A 187 3.47 -5.98 10.04
C THR A 187 4.25 -4.69 9.77
N THR A 188 5.22 -4.76 8.88
CA THR A 188 5.97 -3.59 8.40
C THR A 188 5.77 -3.41 6.90
N ILE A 189 5.79 -2.16 6.45
CA ILE A 189 5.71 -1.81 5.03
C ILE A 189 6.99 -1.06 4.68
N ASP A 190 7.80 -1.67 3.82
CA ASP A 190 8.96 -1.02 3.23
C ASP A 190 8.59 -0.55 1.82
N THR A 191 9.13 0.60 1.42
CA THR A 191 8.86 1.17 0.11
C THR A 191 10.16 1.40 -0.65
N THR A 192 10.17 1.00 -1.91
CA THR A 192 11.20 1.38 -2.88
C THR A 192 10.57 2.30 -3.92
N VAL A 193 11.24 3.39 -4.23
CA VAL A 193 10.85 4.34 -5.27
C VAL A 193 11.81 4.17 -6.44
N GLU A 194 11.27 3.99 -7.62
CA GLU A 194 12.02 3.82 -8.86
C GLU A 194 11.50 4.85 -9.87
N GLU A 195 12.41 5.52 -10.60
CA GLU A 195 12.00 6.30 -11.75
C GLU A 195 11.40 5.39 -12.81
N TRP A 196 10.30 5.83 -13.42
CA TRP A 196 9.71 5.10 -14.52
C TRP A 196 10.67 5.17 -15.72
N GLN A 197 11.18 4.04 -16.12
CA GLN A 197 11.95 3.89 -17.37
C GLN A 197 11.05 3.18 -18.38
N ASP A 198 10.86 3.82 -19.53
CA ASP A 198 10.24 3.18 -20.68
C ASP A 198 11.22 2.09 -21.20
N GLU A 199 10.78 0.83 -21.15
CA GLU A 199 11.46 -0.28 -21.82
C GLU A 199 11.10 -0.34 -23.31
#